data_70433c2b3ec5b1e0c1c589f8076d7f6c
#
_entry.id   70433c2b3ec5b1e0c1c589f8076d7f6c
#
_cell.length_a   1.000
_cell.length_b   1.000
_cell.length_c   1.000
_cell.angle_alpha   90.00
_cell.angle_beta   90.00
_cell.angle_gamma   90.00
#
_symmetry.space_group_name_H-M   'P 1'
#
loop_
_entity.id
_entity.type
_entity.pdbx_description
1 polymer ?
#
loop_
_entity_poly.entity_id
_entity_poly.type
_entity_poly.pdbx_seq_one_letter_code
_entity_poly.pdbx_strand_id
1 'polypeptide(L)'
;MRVKSLLPAILCTSMALAVIPAIAGAEPFTIRVDDLRDGHFSNEQVYGGFGCHGNNVSPRISWAHVPRGTKSIVVTIFDPDAPTGGLGWTHWEIANIPPSESSLEKGASGNSKLLPAGAIETLTDFGESRYGGPCPPKGESHRYVVTASALDVAQIDVAPAASPAVVAYQMHGKVIAQAKYVARYHRASTND
;
A
#
# COMPACT_ATOMS: atom_id res chain seq x y z
N MET A 1 14.46 -13.51 -91.06
CA MET A 1 14.84 -13.90 -89.72
C MET A 1 14.21 -12.91 -88.77
N ARG A 2 13.18 -13.32 -87.95
CA ARG A 2 12.53 -12.47 -86.94
C ARG A 2 13.01 -12.92 -85.54
N VAL A 3 13.73 -12.03 -84.83
CA VAL A 3 14.18 -12.24 -83.47
C VAL A 3 13.03 -11.87 -82.54
N LYS A 4 12.53 -12.84 -81.75
CA LYS A 4 11.56 -12.62 -80.72
C LYS A 4 12.28 -12.21 -79.41
N SER A 5 12.08 -10.97 -79.01
CA SER A 5 12.54 -10.46 -77.75
C SER A 5 11.63 -11.01 -76.62
N LEU A 6 12.22 -11.75 -75.67
CA LEU A 6 11.57 -12.18 -74.41
C LEU A 6 11.90 -11.15 -73.32
N LEU A 7 10.88 -10.44 -72.83
CA LEU A 7 10.99 -9.61 -71.61
C LEU A 7 10.80 -10.53 -70.36
N PRO A 8 11.64 -10.40 -69.34
CA PRO A 8 11.39 -11.11 -68.06
C PRO A 8 10.34 -10.37 -67.22
N ALA A 9 9.35 -11.10 -66.76
CA ALA A 9 8.38 -10.62 -65.82
C ALA A 9 9.02 -10.53 -64.43
N ILE A 10 9.09 -9.31 -63.86
CA ILE A 10 9.53 -9.06 -62.48
C ILE A 10 8.34 -9.34 -61.55
N LEU A 11 8.44 -10.40 -60.79
CA LEU A 11 7.49 -10.78 -59.75
C LEU A 11 7.77 -9.93 -58.51
N CYS A 12 6.98 -8.88 -58.25
CA CYS A 12 7.03 -8.08 -57.01
C CYS A 12 6.31 -8.84 -55.88
N THR A 13 7.07 -9.50 -55.03
CA THR A 13 6.56 -10.13 -53.79
C THR A 13 6.37 -9.05 -52.74
N SER A 14 5.13 -8.64 -52.49
CA SER A 14 4.77 -7.75 -51.40
C SER A 14 4.83 -8.50 -50.06
N MET A 15 5.85 -8.19 -49.27
CA MET A 15 6.01 -8.69 -47.91
C MET A 15 5.09 -7.89 -46.95
N ALA A 16 3.96 -8.48 -46.59
CA ALA A 16 3.06 -7.91 -45.59
C ALA A 16 3.72 -7.98 -44.20
N LEU A 17 4.09 -6.83 -43.66
CA LEU A 17 4.52 -6.71 -42.24
C LEU A 17 3.30 -6.97 -41.34
N ALA A 18 3.28 -8.11 -40.66
CA ALA A 18 2.30 -8.38 -39.62
C ALA A 18 2.62 -7.48 -38.39
N VAL A 19 1.77 -6.49 -38.14
CA VAL A 19 1.81 -5.70 -36.89
C VAL A 19 1.25 -6.58 -35.77
N ILE A 20 2.15 -7.11 -34.94
CA ILE A 20 1.76 -7.82 -33.71
C ILE A 20 1.32 -6.76 -32.70
N PRO A 21 0.04 -6.76 -32.24
CA PRO A 21 -0.37 -5.84 -31.19
C PRO A 21 0.44 -6.15 -29.93
N ALA A 22 1.13 -5.15 -29.38
CA ALA A 22 1.75 -5.24 -28.06
C ALA A 22 0.63 -5.46 -27.03
N ILE A 23 0.65 -6.57 -26.33
CA ILE A 23 -0.21 -6.81 -25.17
C ILE A 23 0.29 -5.84 -24.11
N ALA A 24 -0.42 -4.73 -23.90
CA ALA A 24 -0.16 -3.84 -22.77
C ALA A 24 -0.38 -4.67 -21.49
N GLY A 25 0.71 -5.02 -20.81
CA GLY A 25 0.64 -5.67 -19.52
C GLY A 25 -0.13 -4.78 -18.54
N ALA A 26 -0.93 -5.37 -17.64
CA ALA A 26 -1.61 -4.59 -16.61
C ALA A 26 -0.55 -3.88 -15.73
N GLU A 27 -0.76 -2.59 -15.46
CA GLU A 27 0.09 -1.82 -14.56
C GLU A 27 0.11 -2.47 -13.16
N PRO A 28 1.26 -2.50 -12.48
CA PRO A 28 1.37 -3.14 -11.18
C PRO A 28 0.54 -2.40 -10.11
N PHE A 29 -0.05 -3.15 -9.18
CA PHE A 29 -0.68 -2.58 -8.00
C PHE A 29 0.36 -1.81 -7.18
N THR A 30 0.09 -0.53 -6.90
CA THR A 30 1.04 0.37 -6.21
C THR A 30 0.40 1.05 -5.02
N ILE A 31 1.22 1.44 -4.03
CA ILE A 31 0.82 2.22 -2.86
C ILE A 31 1.86 3.32 -2.60
N ARG A 32 1.41 4.47 -2.08
CA ARG A 32 2.23 5.62 -1.71
C ARG A 32 1.76 6.21 -0.38
N VAL A 33 2.66 6.90 0.29
CA VAL A 33 2.35 7.76 1.43
C VAL A 33 2.67 9.19 0.99
N ASP A 34 1.61 9.96 0.72
CA ASP A 34 1.72 11.21 -0.05
C ASP A 34 2.31 12.37 0.77
N ASP A 35 2.19 12.34 2.10
CA ASP A 35 2.64 13.41 3.00
C ASP A 35 4.13 13.33 3.37
N LEU A 36 4.86 12.33 2.89
CA LEU A 36 6.25 12.14 3.25
C LEU A 36 7.20 12.93 2.35
N ARG A 37 8.26 13.47 2.94
CA ARG A 37 9.39 14.02 2.21
C ARG A 37 10.50 12.98 2.13
N ASP A 38 10.93 12.63 0.92
CA ASP A 38 12.00 11.65 0.67
C ASP A 38 11.78 10.32 1.41
N GLY A 39 10.51 9.93 1.60
CA GLY A 39 10.15 8.70 2.30
C GLY A 39 10.25 8.77 3.82
N HIS A 40 10.40 9.96 4.42
CA HIS A 40 10.52 10.13 5.86
C HIS A 40 9.28 10.76 6.49
N PHE A 41 8.86 10.20 7.62
CA PHE A 41 7.84 10.81 8.47
C PHE A 41 8.36 12.12 9.08
N SER A 42 7.47 13.07 9.25
CA SER A 42 7.72 14.35 9.93
C SER A 42 7.07 14.35 11.32
N ASN A 43 7.31 15.41 12.09
CA ASN A 43 6.68 15.58 13.41
C ASN A 43 5.14 15.57 13.36
N GLU A 44 4.55 15.85 12.20
CA GLU A 44 3.08 15.79 12.02
C GLU A 44 2.54 14.37 12.27
N GLN A 45 3.25 13.33 11.77
CA GLN A 45 2.83 11.94 11.90
C GLN A 45 3.38 11.26 13.15
N VAL A 46 4.47 11.77 13.74
CA VAL A 46 5.15 11.18 14.91
C VAL A 46 4.21 11.05 16.11
N TYR A 47 4.37 9.98 16.90
CA TYR A 47 3.56 9.69 18.07
C TYR A 47 3.68 10.78 19.14
N GLY A 48 2.59 11.04 19.84
CA GLY A 48 2.53 12.00 20.94
C GLY A 48 2.80 11.43 22.33
N GLY A 49 3.38 10.21 22.41
CA GLY A 49 3.65 9.49 23.67
C GLY A 49 4.99 8.76 23.62
N PHE A 50 5.30 7.94 24.61
CA PHE A 50 6.57 7.20 24.77
C PHE A 50 7.81 8.10 24.73
N GLY A 51 7.65 9.36 25.18
CA GLY A 51 8.70 10.38 25.14
C GLY A 51 8.95 10.96 23.75
N CYS A 52 8.07 10.75 22.79
CA CYS A 52 7.94 11.52 21.57
C CYS A 52 6.88 12.62 21.70
N HIS A 53 6.99 13.68 20.91
CA HIS A 53 6.16 14.89 21.00
C HIS A 53 5.58 15.29 19.64
N GLY A 54 5.19 14.31 18.82
CA GLY A 54 4.56 14.55 17.54
C GLY A 54 3.05 14.80 17.64
N ASN A 55 2.45 15.17 16.51
CA ASN A 55 1.02 15.49 16.43
C ASN A 55 0.14 14.25 16.21
N ASN A 56 0.74 13.09 15.97
CA ASN A 56 0.07 11.80 15.77
C ASN A 56 -1.04 11.82 14.70
N VAL A 57 -0.84 12.60 13.63
CA VAL A 57 -1.79 12.69 12.52
C VAL A 57 -1.52 11.53 11.55
N SER A 58 -2.53 10.71 11.28
CA SER A 58 -2.40 9.63 10.29
C SER A 58 -2.09 10.20 8.90
N PRO A 59 -1.14 9.61 8.16
CA PRO A 59 -0.75 10.11 6.85
C PRO A 59 -1.82 9.88 5.80
N ARG A 60 -1.79 10.66 4.70
CA ARG A 60 -2.50 10.34 3.47
C ARG A 60 -1.81 9.14 2.80
N ILE A 61 -2.59 8.10 2.50
CA ILE A 61 -2.12 6.91 1.80
C ILE A 61 -2.95 6.77 0.53
N SER A 62 -2.30 6.62 -0.62
CA SER A 62 -2.97 6.40 -1.90
C SER A 62 -2.47 5.13 -2.58
N TRP A 63 -3.32 4.53 -3.41
CA TRP A 63 -2.99 3.33 -4.19
C TRP A 63 -3.60 3.40 -5.59
N ALA A 64 -3.01 2.65 -6.52
CA ALA A 64 -3.44 2.60 -7.91
C ALA A 64 -3.32 1.20 -8.49
N HIS A 65 -4.01 0.97 -9.61
CA HIS A 65 -3.98 -0.28 -10.38
C HIS A 65 -4.40 -1.49 -9.55
N VAL A 66 -5.49 -1.32 -8.78
CA VAL A 66 -6.09 -2.39 -7.97
C VAL A 66 -6.43 -3.58 -8.87
N PRO A 67 -6.01 -4.82 -8.54
CA PRO A 67 -6.23 -6.01 -9.38
C PRO A 67 -7.70 -6.27 -9.65
N ARG A 68 -8.01 -6.79 -10.83
CA ARG A 68 -9.38 -7.25 -11.15
C ARG A 68 -9.79 -8.37 -10.17
N GLY A 69 -11.04 -8.33 -9.75
CA GLY A 69 -11.58 -9.28 -8.78
C GLY A 69 -11.42 -8.85 -7.32
N THR A 70 -10.76 -7.72 -7.06
CA THR A 70 -10.72 -7.14 -5.70
C THR A 70 -12.12 -6.73 -5.27
N LYS A 71 -12.50 -7.14 -4.06
CA LYS A 71 -13.78 -6.82 -3.44
C LYS A 71 -13.64 -6.02 -2.16
N SER A 72 -12.47 -6.03 -1.52
CA SER A 72 -12.10 -5.15 -0.42
C SER A 72 -10.59 -4.97 -0.35
N ILE A 73 -10.15 -3.96 0.43
CA ILE A 73 -8.73 -3.66 0.67
C ILE A 73 -8.51 -3.59 2.18
N VAL A 74 -7.34 -4.09 2.61
CA VAL A 74 -6.80 -3.88 3.96
C VAL A 74 -5.52 -3.08 3.84
N VAL A 75 -5.40 -2.01 4.64
CA VAL A 75 -4.17 -1.20 4.74
C VAL A 75 -3.56 -1.36 6.11
N THR A 76 -2.25 -1.64 6.16
CA THR A 76 -1.48 -1.79 7.40
C THR A 76 -0.25 -0.90 7.37
N ILE A 77 0.13 -0.29 8.51
CA ILE A 77 1.45 0.28 8.77
C ILE A 77 2.11 -0.55 9.86
N PHE A 78 3.24 -1.16 9.55
CA PHE A 78 3.96 -2.08 10.43
C PHE A 78 5.44 -1.72 10.53
N ASP A 79 5.97 -1.70 11.75
CA ASP A 79 7.39 -1.51 12.06
C ASP A 79 8.04 -2.87 12.35
N PRO A 80 8.83 -3.43 11.42
CA PRO A 80 9.53 -4.69 11.64
C PRO A 80 10.79 -4.54 12.51
N ASP A 81 11.25 -3.32 12.75
CA ASP A 81 12.49 -3.02 13.47
C ASP A 81 12.26 -2.77 14.97
N ALA A 82 10.99 -2.71 15.41
CA ALA A 82 10.64 -2.50 16.81
C ALA A 82 11.30 -3.56 17.71
N PRO A 83 11.87 -3.18 18.90
CA PRO A 83 12.64 -4.08 19.77
C PRO A 83 11.73 -5.01 20.59
N THR A 84 10.88 -5.79 19.91
CA THR A 84 9.87 -6.68 20.47
C THR A 84 10.25 -8.17 20.39
N GLY A 85 11.53 -8.48 20.16
CA GLY A 85 11.99 -9.86 19.99
C GLY A 85 11.58 -10.48 18.64
N GLY A 86 11.36 -9.65 17.60
CA GLY A 86 11.02 -10.10 16.26
C GLY A 86 9.51 -10.07 15.93
N LEU A 87 8.66 -9.64 16.87
CA LEU A 87 7.23 -9.52 16.64
C LEU A 87 6.88 -8.27 15.80
N GLY A 88 7.76 -7.24 15.81
CA GLY A 88 7.47 -5.94 15.20
C GLY A 88 6.42 -5.16 15.97
N TRP A 89 5.84 -4.11 15.33
CA TRP A 89 4.83 -3.25 15.95
C TRP A 89 3.86 -2.73 14.88
N THR A 90 2.58 -2.98 15.08
CA THR A 90 1.52 -2.49 14.20
C THR A 90 1.11 -1.08 14.61
N HIS A 91 1.28 -0.13 13.70
CA HIS A 91 1.02 1.30 13.91
C HIS A 91 -0.40 1.71 13.47
N TRP A 92 -0.95 1.08 12.45
CA TRP A 92 -2.28 1.33 11.94
C TRP A 92 -2.76 0.14 11.12
N GLU A 93 -4.02 -0.21 11.27
CA GLU A 93 -4.64 -1.25 10.46
C GLU A 93 -6.11 -0.93 10.19
N ILE A 94 -6.49 -0.92 8.92
CA ILE A 94 -7.84 -0.65 8.45
C ILE A 94 -8.28 -1.79 7.54
N ALA A 95 -9.36 -2.45 7.90
CA ALA A 95 -9.97 -3.55 7.15
C ALA A 95 -11.24 -3.08 6.42
N ASN A 96 -11.69 -3.91 5.45
CA ASN A 96 -12.97 -3.76 4.76
C ASN A 96 -13.11 -2.42 4.00
N ILE A 97 -12.02 -1.85 3.49
CA ILE A 97 -12.05 -0.67 2.65
C ILE A 97 -12.70 -1.06 1.30
N PRO A 98 -13.73 -0.35 0.83
CA PRO A 98 -14.34 -0.62 -0.47
C PRO A 98 -13.35 -0.51 -1.63
N PRO A 99 -13.44 -1.37 -2.67
CA PRO A 99 -12.50 -1.36 -3.79
C PRO A 99 -12.65 -0.14 -4.71
N SER A 100 -13.69 0.67 -4.51
CA SER A 100 -13.88 1.97 -5.18
C SER A 100 -12.99 3.06 -4.62
N GLU A 101 -12.47 2.87 -3.42
CA GLU A 101 -11.57 3.83 -2.80
C GLU A 101 -10.16 3.70 -3.38
N SER A 102 -9.48 4.83 -3.50
CA SER A 102 -8.09 4.91 -3.97
C SER A 102 -7.15 5.59 -2.96
N SER A 103 -7.69 6.04 -1.82
CA SER A 103 -6.90 6.68 -0.76
C SER A 103 -7.57 6.59 0.61
N LEU A 104 -6.74 6.76 1.63
CA LEU A 104 -7.13 7.18 2.97
C LEU A 104 -6.65 8.62 3.14
N GLU A 105 -7.52 9.50 3.58
CA GLU A 105 -7.19 10.91 3.75
C GLU A 105 -6.29 11.15 4.96
N LYS A 106 -5.49 12.22 4.92
CA LYS A 106 -4.71 12.66 6.07
C LYS A 106 -5.63 12.93 7.25
N GLY A 107 -5.27 12.43 8.44
CA GLY A 107 -6.07 12.58 9.66
C GLY A 107 -7.36 11.76 9.65
N ALA A 108 -7.46 10.73 8.80
CA ALA A 108 -8.64 9.86 8.74
C ALA A 108 -8.79 8.99 10.00
N SER A 109 -7.68 8.63 10.65
CA SER A 109 -7.74 7.78 11.84
C SER A 109 -8.53 8.43 12.97
N GLY A 110 -9.48 7.67 13.52
CA GLY A 110 -10.41 8.14 14.56
C GLY A 110 -11.44 9.16 14.08
N ASN A 111 -11.52 9.45 12.78
CA ASN A 111 -12.46 10.39 12.21
C ASN A 111 -13.44 9.68 11.25
N SER A 112 -14.61 9.32 11.74
CA SER A 112 -15.63 8.58 10.97
C SER A 112 -16.14 9.31 9.71
N LYS A 113 -15.88 10.62 9.57
CA LYS A 113 -16.25 11.39 8.37
C LYS A 113 -15.23 11.27 7.24
N LEU A 114 -14.00 10.87 7.56
CA LEU A 114 -12.90 10.71 6.62
C LEU A 114 -12.58 9.24 6.34
N LEU A 115 -13.04 8.32 7.19
CA LEU A 115 -12.92 6.89 6.93
C LEU A 115 -13.90 6.45 5.84
N PRO A 116 -13.48 5.58 4.90
CA PRO A 116 -14.39 5.00 3.92
C PRO A 116 -15.57 4.29 4.57
N ALA A 117 -16.74 4.37 3.97
CA ALA A 117 -17.94 3.72 4.49
C ALA A 117 -17.75 2.19 4.61
N GLY A 118 -18.00 1.64 5.78
CA GLY A 118 -17.83 0.22 6.06
C GLY A 118 -16.40 -0.21 6.43
N ALA A 119 -15.41 0.67 6.29
CA ALA A 119 -14.05 0.40 6.76
C ALA A 119 -14.00 0.36 8.29
N ILE A 120 -13.15 -0.51 8.82
CA ILE A 120 -12.99 -0.75 10.27
C ILE A 120 -11.52 -0.54 10.63
N GLU A 121 -11.24 0.42 11.52
CA GLU A 121 -9.95 0.48 12.20
C GLU A 121 -9.91 -0.62 13.26
N THR A 122 -8.88 -1.46 13.21
CA THR A 122 -8.67 -2.55 14.15
C THR A 122 -7.60 -2.21 15.18
N LEU A 123 -7.48 -3.04 16.21
CA LEU A 123 -6.54 -2.81 17.32
C LEU A 123 -5.10 -2.77 16.78
N THR A 124 -4.33 -1.81 17.28
CA THR A 124 -2.88 -1.71 17.05
C THR A 124 -2.11 -2.16 18.30
N ASP A 125 -0.79 -2.28 18.19
CA ASP A 125 0.05 -2.63 19.34
C ASP A 125 0.19 -1.50 20.37
N PHE A 126 -0.39 -0.31 20.08
CA PHE A 126 -0.62 0.75 21.09
C PHE A 126 -1.81 0.45 22.00
N GLY A 127 -2.61 -0.60 21.75
CA GLY A 127 -3.80 -0.93 22.51
C GLY A 127 -5.03 -0.11 22.12
N GLU A 128 -5.00 0.60 21.00
CA GLU A 128 -6.10 1.42 20.49
C GLU A 128 -6.40 1.09 19.03
N SER A 129 -7.67 1.22 18.62
CA SER A 129 -8.11 1.01 17.22
C SER A 129 -8.00 2.31 16.45
N ARG A 130 -6.78 2.83 16.38
CA ARG A 130 -6.42 4.06 15.67
C ARG A 130 -4.93 4.11 15.38
N TYR A 131 -4.52 5.05 14.53
CA TYR A 131 -3.13 5.30 14.21
C TYR A 131 -2.31 5.68 15.43
N GLY A 132 -1.15 5.04 15.61
CA GLY A 132 -0.06 5.47 16.48
C GLY A 132 1.18 5.72 15.62
N GLY A 133 1.71 6.92 15.68
CA GLY A 133 2.83 7.34 14.83
C GLY A 133 4.17 6.72 15.21
N PRO A 134 5.22 6.94 14.39
CA PRO A 134 6.59 6.55 14.69
C PRO A 134 7.08 7.10 16.04
N CYS A 135 7.73 6.25 16.82
CA CYS A 135 8.48 6.66 18.02
C CYS A 135 9.52 5.59 18.39
N PRO A 136 10.55 5.38 17.57
CA PRO A 136 11.58 4.39 17.88
C PRO A 136 12.41 4.82 19.11
N PRO A 137 13.23 3.94 19.68
CA PRO A 137 14.21 4.31 20.70
C PRO A 137 15.11 5.46 20.24
N LYS A 138 15.59 6.27 21.18
CA LYS A 138 16.48 7.42 20.87
C LYS A 138 17.74 6.95 20.14
N GLY A 139 18.10 7.65 19.05
CA GLY A 139 19.24 7.35 18.20
C GLY A 139 18.99 6.29 17.16
N GLU A 140 17.79 5.70 17.10
CA GLU A 140 17.46 4.64 16.16
C GLU A 140 16.66 5.16 14.94
N SER A 141 16.79 4.44 13.84
CA SER A 141 16.05 4.68 12.60
C SER A 141 15.33 3.41 12.21
N HIS A 142 13.99 3.46 12.24
CA HIS A 142 13.14 2.32 11.89
C HIS A 142 12.51 2.46 10.52
N ARG A 143 12.16 1.32 9.93
CA ARG A 143 11.32 1.20 8.74
C ARG A 143 9.87 1.03 9.14
N TYR A 144 9.01 1.64 8.35
CA TYR A 144 7.56 1.50 8.50
C TYR A 144 7.02 0.98 7.17
N VAL A 145 6.64 -0.29 7.14
CA VAL A 145 6.14 -0.94 5.94
C VAL A 145 4.65 -0.68 5.82
N VAL A 146 4.27 0.13 4.85
CA VAL A 146 2.88 0.40 4.51
C VAL A 146 2.45 -0.59 3.45
N THR A 147 1.43 -1.39 3.73
CA THR A 147 0.95 -2.44 2.82
C THR A 147 -0.53 -2.22 2.51
N ALA A 148 -0.88 -2.23 1.22
CA ALA A 148 -2.25 -2.42 0.79
C ALA A 148 -2.42 -3.86 0.30
N SER A 149 -3.36 -4.59 0.87
CA SER A 149 -3.71 -5.97 0.50
C SER A 149 -5.08 -5.98 -0.19
N ALA A 150 -5.12 -6.39 -1.44
CA ALA A 150 -6.34 -6.56 -2.21
C ALA A 150 -6.94 -7.95 -1.95
N LEU A 151 -8.22 -8.03 -1.56
CA LEU A 151 -8.89 -9.27 -1.19
C LEU A 151 -10.01 -9.63 -2.18
N ASP A 152 -10.26 -10.92 -2.37
CA ASP A 152 -11.33 -11.47 -3.20
C ASP A 152 -12.69 -11.61 -2.47
N VAL A 153 -12.78 -11.12 -1.23
CA VAL A 153 -14.00 -11.07 -0.42
C VAL A 153 -14.38 -9.63 -0.12
N ALA A 154 -15.67 -9.35 -0.04
CA ALA A 154 -16.17 -8.00 0.23
C ALA A 154 -15.88 -7.56 1.67
N GLN A 155 -15.83 -8.51 2.59
CA GLN A 155 -15.55 -8.26 4.01
C GLN A 155 -14.83 -9.46 4.62
N ILE A 156 -13.92 -9.19 5.54
CA ILE A 156 -13.42 -10.14 6.52
C ILE A 156 -14.14 -9.90 7.85
N ASP A 157 -14.32 -10.97 8.62
CA ASP A 157 -15.04 -10.91 9.90
C ASP A 157 -14.11 -10.42 11.01
N VAL A 158 -14.09 -9.11 11.20
CA VAL A 158 -13.28 -8.43 12.22
C VAL A 158 -14.09 -7.33 12.90
N ALA A 159 -13.84 -7.16 14.20
CA ALA A 159 -14.36 -6.05 15.00
C ALA A 159 -13.24 -5.04 15.27
N PRO A 160 -13.54 -3.81 15.72
CA PRO A 160 -12.51 -2.83 16.10
C PRO A 160 -11.50 -3.35 17.13
N ALA A 161 -11.90 -4.27 18.01
CA ALA A 161 -11.03 -4.91 19.02
C ALA A 161 -10.24 -6.12 18.47
N ALA A 162 -10.32 -6.43 17.17
CA ALA A 162 -9.53 -7.50 16.56
C ALA A 162 -8.05 -7.14 16.57
N SER A 163 -7.20 -8.04 17.07
CA SER A 163 -5.75 -7.85 17.02
C SER A 163 -5.20 -8.03 15.60
N PRO A 164 -4.00 -7.51 15.30
CA PRO A 164 -3.36 -7.70 13.99
C PRO A 164 -3.24 -9.17 13.60
N ALA A 165 -3.01 -10.06 14.55
CA ALA A 165 -2.96 -11.50 14.30
C ALA A 165 -4.32 -12.06 13.85
N VAL A 166 -5.43 -11.57 14.41
CA VAL A 166 -6.79 -11.97 13.99
C VAL A 166 -7.07 -11.45 12.58
N VAL A 167 -6.71 -10.20 12.27
CA VAL A 167 -6.87 -9.64 10.91
C VAL A 167 -6.07 -10.46 9.91
N ALA A 168 -4.79 -10.74 10.19
CA ALA A 168 -3.94 -11.57 9.34
C ALA A 168 -4.53 -12.99 9.11
N TYR A 169 -5.07 -13.60 10.15
CA TYR A 169 -5.75 -14.89 10.05
C TYR A 169 -7.00 -14.81 9.15
N GLN A 170 -7.81 -13.77 9.30
CA GLN A 170 -9.01 -13.58 8.49
C GLN A 170 -8.69 -13.27 7.02
N MET A 171 -7.53 -12.70 6.73
CA MET A 171 -7.04 -12.45 5.36
C MET A 171 -6.48 -13.73 4.69
N HIS A 172 -6.14 -14.77 5.47
CA HIS A 172 -5.47 -15.96 4.94
C HIS A 172 -6.31 -16.61 3.81
N GLY A 173 -5.65 -16.89 2.68
CA GLY A 173 -6.25 -17.47 1.49
C GLY A 173 -7.17 -16.54 0.68
N LYS A 174 -7.31 -15.25 1.06
CA LYS A 174 -8.20 -14.27 0.41
C LYS A 174 -7.43 -13.15 -0.31
N VAL A 175 -6.11 -13.07 -0.12
CA VAL A 175 -5.27 -12.02 -0.72
C VAL A 175 -4.98 -12.33 -2.18
N ILE A 176 -5.38 -11.44 -3.09
CA ILE A 176 -5.10 -11.52 -4.53
C ILE A 176 -3.72 -10.94 -4.83
N ALA A 177 -3.41 -9.78 -4.25
CA ALA A 177 -2.13 -9.09 -4.44
C ALA A 177 -1.87 -8.12 -3.28
N GLN A 178 -0.61 -7.73 -3.16
CA GLN A 178 -0.15 -6.71 -2.21
C GLN A 178 0.72 -5.68 -2.91
N ALA A 179 0.54 -4.41 -2.52
CA ALA A 179 1.46 -3.33 -2.80
C ALA A 179 2.12 -2.87 -1.50
N LYS A 180 3.42 -2.54 -1.55
CA LYS A 180 4.18 -2.13 -0.37
C LYS A 180 4.96 -0.85 -0.62
N TYR A 181 5.01 0.00 0.38
CA TYR A 181 5.85 1.18 0.45
C TYR A 181 6.63 1.17 1.77
N VAL A 182 7.91 1.55 1.76
CA VAL A 182 8.73 1.59 2.97
C VAL A 182 9.03 3.05 3.31
N ALA A 183 8.39 3.54 4.36
CA ALA A 183 8.70 4.81 5.00
C ALA A 183 9.78 4.63 6.07
N ARG A 184 10.38 5.73 6.52
CA ARG A 184 11.40 5.75 7.58
C ARG A 184 11.16 6.88 8.56
N TYR A 185 11.63 6.68 9.77
CA TYR A 185 11.75 7.75 10.76
C TYR A 185 12.99 7.51 11.61
N HIS A 186 13.76 8.56 11.84
CA HIS A 186 14.90 8.57 12.74
C HIS A 186 14.59 9.45 13.95
N ARG A 187 14.71 8.90 15.15
CA ARG A 187 14.61 9.68 16.39
C ARG A 187 15.99 10.13 16.84
N ALA A 188 16.20 11.43 16.99
CA ALA A 188 17.47 11.97 17.47
C ALA A 188 17.87 11.38 18.84
N SER A 189 19.19 11.32 19.11
CA SER A 189 19.72 10.81 20.39
C SER A 189 19.56 11.82 21.53
N THR A 190 19.50 13.13 21.18
CA THR A 190 19.30 14.23 22.14
C THR A 190 17.82 14.56 22.29
N ASN A 191 17.47 15.13 23.47
CA ASN A 191 16.15 15.74 23.63
C ASN A 191 16.17 17.06 22.87
N ASP A 192 15.38 17.16 21.80
CA ASP A 192 15.01 18.44 21.20
C ASP A 192 13.88 19.07 22.00
#